data_c635ce29f7656fe288af702875f0e8d0
#
_entry.id   c635ce29f7656fe288af702875f0e8d0
#
_cell.length_a   1.000
_cell.length_b   1.000
_cell.length_c   1.000
_cell.angle_alpha   90.00
_cell.angle_beta   90.00
_cell.angle_gamma   90.00
#
_symmetry.space_group_name_H-M   'P 1'
#
loop_
_entity.id
_entity.type
_entity.pdbx_description
1 polymer ?
#
loop_
_entity_poly.entity_id
_entity_poly.type
_entity_poly.pdbx_seq_one_letter_code
_entity_poly.pdbx_strand_id
1 'polypeptide(L)'
;MKALLKIEWIKTWRTWPVFIMGIGIPVGFFLLFSSIFSAPTPEAQKEFLLSYMLTMTGFSMSSFGLFTFPYMLQEDRIEHWLTYIEHSKVSIAAYYLSKIFRVLLNFMVAIIVTFCVGTFFRDVEMPFFRWLGSGALLLLSSLVFLAFGLLIAQIKSQQIMSLVANIIYLVLPIVSGSWVPISMFPKWVQSI
;
A
#
# COMPACT_ATOMS: atom_id res chain seq x y z
N MET A 1 -16.57 -18.75 -6.28
CA MET A 1 -16.21 -17.33 -6.29
C MET A 1 -16.90 -16.53 -5.18
N LYS A 2 -18.25 -16.42 -5.15
CA LYS A 2 -18.96 -15.62 -4.10
C LYS A 2 -18.62 -16.02 -2.66
N ALA A 3 -18.53 -17.32 -2.36
CA ALA A 3 -18.16 -17.80 -1.01
C ALA A 3 -16.74 -17.40 -0.61
N LEU A 4 -15.77 -17.51 -1.52
CA LEU A 4 -14.38 -17.06 -1.27
C LEU A 4 -14.32 -15.56 -0.97
N LEU A 5 -14.98 -14.73 -1.78
CA LEU A 5 -15.04 -13.30 -1.56
C LEU A 5 -15.68 -12.94 -0.20
N LYS A 6 -16.73 -13.67 0.20
CA LYS A 6 -17.36 -13.47 1.51
C LYS A 6 -16.41 -13.82 2.66
N ILE A 7 -15.64 -14.91 2.54
CA ILE A 7 -14.64 -15.29 3.53
C ILE A 7 -13.55 -14.23 3.64
N GLU A 8 -13.01 -13.76 2.50
CA GLU A 8 -11.99 -12.71 2.49
C GLU A 8 -12.51 -11.39 3.06
N TRP A 9 -13.76 -11.02 2.78
CA TRP A 9 -14.39 -9.86 3.39
C TRP A 9 -14.45 -9.96 4.92
N ILE A 10 -14.90 -11.11 5.45
CA ILE A 10 -14.96 -11.35 6.90
C ILE A 10 -13.54 -11.32 7.52
N LYS A 11 -12.56 -11.97 6.87
CA LYS A 11 -11.16 -11.94 7.31
C LYS A 11 -10.62 -10.51 7.34
N THR A 12 -10.95 -9.67 6.37
CA THR A 12 -10.55 -8.25 6.31
C THR A 12 -11.00 -7.49 7.55
N TRP A 13 -12.28 -7.60 7.92
CA TRP A 13 -12.80 -6.93 9.11
C TRP A 13 -12.21 -7.44 10.42
N ARG A 14 -11.84 -8.71 10.48
CA ARG A 14 -11.18 -9.29 11.66
C ARG A 14 -9.74 -8.82 11.85
N THR A 15 -9.09 -8.40 10.79
CA THR A 15 -7.71 -7.90 10.80
C THR A 15 -7.62 -6.37 10.85
N TRP A 16 -8.62 -5.70 11.47
CA TRP A 16 -8.66 -4.24 11.58
C TRP A 16 -7.38 -3.58 12.17
N PRO A 17 -6.61 -4.23 13.10
CA PRO A 17 -5.35 -3.62 13.57
C PRO A 17 -4.32 -3.42 12.47
N VAL A 18 -4.34 -4.26 11.42
CA VAL A 18 -3.46 -4.12 10.24
C VAL A 18 -3.77 -2.83 9.49
N PHE A 19 -5.04 -2.41 9.44
CA PHE A 19 -5.43 -1.12 8.84
C PHE A 19 -4.89 0.06 9.65
N ILE A 20 -4.96 0.00 10.97
CA ILE A 20 -4.43 1.08 11.82
C ILE A 20 -2.94 1.27 11.58
N MET A 21 -2.18 0.20 11.52
CA MET A 21 -0.74 0.31 11.25
C MET A 21 -0.44 0.68 9.80
N GLY A 22 -1.08 0.02 8.84
CA GLY A 22 -0.83 0.23 7.41
C GLY A 22 -1.30 1.58 6.86
N ILE A 23 -2.33 2.18 7.44
CA ILE A 23 -2.88 3.48 7.04
C ILE A 23 -2.55 4.56 8.07
N GLY A 24 -2.69 4.26 9.35
CA GLY A 24 -2.55 5.24 10.42
C GLY A 24 -1.16 5.84 10.50
N ILE A 25 -0.10 5.04 10.35
CA ILE A 25 1.29 5.53 10.36
C ILE A 25 1.56 6.48 9.19
N PRO A 26 1.29 6.14 7.91
CA PRO A 26 1.46 7.07 6.80
C PRO A 26 0.60 8.33 6.91
N VAL A 27 -0.65 8.21 7.35
CA VAL A 27 -1.53 9.36 7.61
C VAL A 27 -0.98 10.23 8.72
N GLY A 28 -0.48 9.64 9.81
CA GLY A 28 0.18 10.36 10.90
C GLY A 28 1.41 11.14 10.40
N PHE A 29 2.26 10.53 9.60
CA PHE A 29 3.39 11.22 8.96
C PHE A 29 2.92 12.33 8.02
N PHE A 30 1.88 12.10 7.22
CA PHE A 30 1.30 13.15 6.39
C PHE A 30 0.89 14.36 7.23
N LEU A 31 0.15 14.16 8.32
CA LEU A 31 -0.30 15.23 9.19
C LEU A 31 0.86 15.94 9.89
N LEU A 32 1.84 15.19 10.41
CA LEU A 32 3.00 15.75 11.10
C LEU A 32 3.87 16.59 10.16
N PHE A 33 4.32 16.01 9.06
CA PHE A 33 5.24 16.71 8.15
C PHE A 33 4.56 17.86 7.42
N SER A 34 3.28 17.72 7.06
CA SER A 34 2.50 18.82 6.47
C SER A 34 2.27 19.99 7.44
N SER A 35 2.47 19.79 8.76
CA SER A 35 2.43 20.86 9.76
C SER A 35 3.76 21.58 9.94
N ILE A 36 4.86 20.86 9.74
CA ILE A 36 6.22 21.36 9.99
C ILE A 36 6.77 22.07 8.74
N PHE A 37 6.50 21.52 7.57
CA PHE A 37 6.98 22.06 6.30
C PHE A 37 6.07 23.17 5.80
N SER A 38 6.65 24.39 5.67
CA SER A 38 6.01 25.55 5.05
C SER A 38 6.79 25.92 3.80
N ALA A 39 6.12 25.92 2.66
CA ALA A 39 6.72 26.38 1.42
C ALA A 39 6.70 27.90 1.31
N PRO A 40 7.62 28.53 0.52
CA PRO A 40 7.75 29.97 0.41
C PRO A 40 6.52 30.69 -0.17
N THR A 41 5.74 29.99 -1.01
CA THR A 41 4.56 30.55 -1.66
C THR A 41 3.32 29.67 -1.42
N PRO A 42 2.10 30.24 -1.41
CA PRO A 42 0.87 29.48 -1.23
C PRO A 42 0.67 28.38 -2.29
N GLU A 43 1.08 28.66 -3.54
CA GLU A 43 0.99 27.71 -4.65
C GLU A 43 1.93 26.51 -4.43
N ALA A 44 3.18 26.78 -4.06
CA ALA A 44 4.16 25.73 -3.73
C ALA A 44 3.73 24.90 -2.53
N GLN A 45 3.05 25.52 -1.53
CA GLN A 45 2.49 24.81 -0.40
C GLN A 45 1.38 23.85 -0.81
N LYS A 46 0.47 24.26 -1.69
CA LYS A 46 -0.60 23.39 -2.21
C LYS A 46 -0.02 22.20 -3.00
N GLU A 47 0.95 22.45 -3.85
CA GLU A 47 1.61 21.42 -4.64
C GLU A 47 2.36 20.43 -3.75
N PHE A 48 3.07 20.91 -2.73
CA PHE A 48 3.73 20.07 -1.73
C PHE A 48 2.73 19.18 -0.99
N LEU A 49 1.64 19.74 -0.47
CA LEU A 49 0.61 18.99 0.26
C LEU A 49 0.01 17.87 -0.60
N LEU A 50 -0.28 18.18 -1.85
CA LEU A 50 -0.84 17.24 -2.82
C LEU A 50 0.15 16.10 -3.12
N SER A 51 1.38 16.44 -3.49
CA SER A 51 2.43 15.46 -3.79
C SER A 51 2.72 14.57 -2.58
N TYR A 52 2.80 15.17 -1.39
CA TYR A 52 3.09 14.44 -0.16
C TYR A 52 1.94 13.52 0.25
N MET A 53 0.68 13.97 0.07
CA MET A 53 -0.51 13.13 0.27
C MET A 53 -0.50 11.89 -0.63
N LEU A 54 -0.21 12.07 -1.92
CA LEU A 54 -0.12 10.96 -2.89
C LEU A 54 1.01 10.01 -2.53
N THR A 55 2.17 10.54 -2.13
CA THR A 55 3.33 9.75 -1.69
C THR A 55 3.00 8.90 -0.47
N MET A 56 2.37 9.48 0.56
CA MET A 56 1.98 8.75 1.77
C MET A 56 0.87 7.72 1.49
N THR A 57 -0.02 8.00 0.53
CA THR A 57 -0.99 7.00 0.07
C THR A 57 -0.28 5.81 -0.58
N GLY A 58 0.67 6.05 -1.48
CA GLY A 58 1.49 5.00 -2.10
C GLY A 58 2.29 4.19 -1.07
N PHE A 59 2.83 4.86 -0.04
CA PHE A 59 3.53 4.22 1.07
C PHE A 59 2.61 3.30 1.89
N SER A 60 1.37 3.75 2.17
CA SER A 60 0.35 2.92 2.80
C SER A 60 0.02 1.68 1.95
N MET A 61 -0.15 1.86 0.63
CA MET A 61 -0.45 0.76 -0.29
C MET A 61 0.70 -0.25 -0.38
N SER A 62 1.96 0.24 -0.37
CA SER A 62 3.14 -0.64 -0.38
C SER A 62 3.19 -1.54 0.85
N SER A 63 2.74 -1.08 2.02
CA SER A 63 2.67 -1.91 3.23
C SER A 63 1.72 -3.09 3.06
N PHE A 64 0.54 -2.89 2.48
CA PHE A 64 -0.39 -3.99 2.22
C PHE A 64 0.13 -4.96 1.16
N GLY A 65 0.78 -4.46 0.10
CA GLY A 65 1.34 -5.29 -0.96
C GLY A 65 2.54 -6.12 -0.50
N LEU A 66 3.44 -5.53 0.28
CA LEU A 66 4.70 -6.17 0.68
C LEU A 66 4.59 -7.01 1.96
N PHE A 67 3.62 -6.71 2.84
CA PHE A 67 3.44 -7.45 4.09
C PHE A 67 2.13 -8.25 4.10
N THR A 68 0.98 -7.58 3.99
CA THR A 68 -0.31 -8.25 4.17
C THR A 68 -0.52 -9.35 3.14
N PHE A 69 -0.20 -9.09 1.88
CA PHE A 69 -0.41 -10.04 0.81
C PHE A 69 0.47 -11.31 0.91
N PRO A 70 1.81 -11.21 1.09
CA PRO A 70 2.65 -12.39 1.31
C PRO A 70 2.27 -13.18 2.57
N TYR A 71 1.95 -12.47 3.66
CA TYR A 71 1.53 -13.10 4.90
C TYR A 71 0.27 -13.94 4.73
N MET A 72 -0.75 -13.40 4.05
CA MET A 72 -1.99 -14.14 3.77
C MET A 72 -1.74 -15.43 2.98
N LEU A 73 -0.85 -15.36 1.98
CA LEU A 73 -0.53 -16.53 1.17
C LEU A 73 0.28 -17.56 1.97
N GLN A 74 1.15 -17.10 2.85
CA GLN A 74 1.95 -17.98 3.69
C GLN A 74 1.12 -18.63 4.79
N GLU A 75 0.24 -17.88 5.44
CA GLU A 75 -0.72 -18.39 6.44
C GLU A 75 -1.56 -19.52 5.83
N ASP A 76 -2.17 -19.29 4.66
CA ASP A 76 -2.96 -20.30 3.96
C ASP A 76 -2.12 -21.54 3.55
N ARG A 77 -0.82 -21.36 3.32
CA ARG A 77 0.10 -22.49 3.05
C ARG A 77 0.38 -23.30 4.31
N ILE A 78 0.60 -22.64 5.45
CA ILE A 78 0.84 -23.29 6.75
C ILE A 78 -0.42 -24.03 7.23
N GLU A 79 -1.58 -23.42 7.02
CA GLU A 79 -2.88 -24.02 7.37
C GLU A 79 -3.34 -25.09 6.37
N HIS A 80 -2.52 -25.44 5.37
CA HIS A 80 -2.86 -26.37 4.29
C HIS A 80 -4.13 -26.01 3.52
N TRP A 81 -4.54 -24.73 3.56
CA TRP A 81 -5.74 -24.25 2.88
C TRP A 81 -5.67 -24.45 1.37
N LEU A 82 -4.49 -24.30 0.77
CA LEU A 82 -4.28 -24.53 -0.65
C LEU A 82 -4.56 -26.00 -1.04
N THR A 83 -4.17 -26.95 -0.20
CA THR A 83 -4.45 -28.38 -0.39
C THR A 83 -5.96 -28.65 -0.39
N TYR A 84 -6.73 -27.99 0.50
CA TYR A 84 -8.19 -28.10 0.49
C TYR A 84 -8.79 -27.54 -0.80
N ILE A 85 -8.27 -26.42 -1.32
CA ILE A 85 -8.71 -25.83 -2.57
C ILE A 85 -8.42 -26.77 -3.74
N GLU A 86 -7.23 -27.38 -3.82
CA GLU A 86 -6.83 -28.32 -4.88
C GLU A 86 -7.74 -29.54 -4.93
N HIS A 87 -8.22 -30.04 -3.78
CA HIS A 87 -9.16 -31.17 -3.70
C HIS A 87 -10.64 -30.74 -3.81
N SER A 88 -10.91 -29.45 -3.92
CA SER A 88 -12.25 -28.89 -4.08
C SER A 88 -12.58 -28.65 -5.57
N LYS A 89 -13.84 -28.32 -5.86
CA LYS A 89 -14.26 -27.86 -7.20
C LYS A 89 -13.88 -26.40 -7.50
N VAL A 90 -13.09 -25.75 -6.64
CA VAL A 90 -12.68 -24.35 -6.78
C VAL A 90 -11.39 -24.29 -7.57
N SER A 91 -11.32 -23.45 -8.61
CA SER A 91 -10.09 -23.27 -9.36
C SER A 91 -9.05 -22.49 -8.54
N ILE A 92 -7.78 -22.85 -8.68
CA ILE A 92 -6.63 -22.17 -8.06
C ILE A 92 -6.60 -20.69 -8.47
N ALA A 93 -6.95 -20.39 -9.73
CA ALA A 93 -7.06 -19.00 -10.19
C ALA A 93 -8.12 -18.20 -9.41
N ALA A 94 -9.29 -18.78 -9.11
CA ALA A 94 -10.31 -18.13 -8.30
C ALA A 94 -9.84 -17.87 -6.87
N TYR A 95 -9.03 -18.74 -6.30
CA TYR A 95 -8.39 -18.54 -5.01
C TYR A 95 -7.46 -17.33 -5.04
N TYR A 96 -6.47 -17.27 -5.94
CA TYR A 96 -5.54 -16.13 -6.02
C TYR A 96 -6.27 -14.82 -6.33
N LEU A 97 -7.26 -14.83 -7.23
CA LEU A 97 -8.07 -13.66 -7.53
C LEU A 97 -8.83 -13.14 -6.30
N SER A 98 -9.31 -14.03 -5.42
CA SER A 98 -9.97 -13.59 -4.18
C SER A 98 -9.01 -12.90 -3.22
N LYS A 99 -7.75 -13.35 -3.15
CA LYS A 99 -6.70 -12.72 -2.34
C LYS A 99 -6.28 -11.36 -2.90
N ILE A 100 -6.06 -11.27 -4.22
CA ILE A 100 -5.78 -10.01 -4.90
C ILE A 100 -6.92 -9.02 -4.68
N PHE A 101 -8.17 -9.46 -4.83
CA PHE A 101 -9.34 -8.62 -4.58
C PHE A 101 -9.35 -8.04 -3.15
N ARG A 102 -9.03 -8.87 -2.15
CA ARG A 102 -8.92 -8.40 -0.75
C ARG A 102 -7.86 -7.30 -0.60
N VAL A 103 -6.69 -7.46 -1.21
CA VAL A 103 -5.63 -6.43 -1.12
C VAL A 103 -6.01 -5.17 -1.89
N LEU A 104 -6.67 -5.30 -3.04
CA LEU A 104 -7.20 -4.15 -3.77
C LEU A 104 -8.24 -3.38 -2.95
N LEU A 105 -9.09 -4.05 -2.17
CA LEU A 105 -9.99 -3.39 -1.22
C LEU A 105 -9.20 -2.62 -0.16
N ASN A 106 -8.12 -3.18 0.38
CA ASN A 106 -7.26 -2.48 1.33
C ASN A 106 -6.63 -1.23 0.71
N PHE A 107 -6.19 -1.30 -0.56
CA PHE A 107 -5.69 -0.16 -1.31
C PHE A 107 -6.76 0.93 -1.48
N MET A 108 -7.97 0.54 -1.85
CA MET A 108 -9.09 1.49 -1.97
C MET A 108 -9.38 2.19 -0.64
N VAL A 109 -9.39 1.45 0.47
CA VAL A 109 -9.59 2.05 1.80
C VAL A 109 -8.45 3.01 2.13
N ALA A 110 -7.19 2.65 1.84
CA ALA A 110 -6.04 3.52 2.05
C ALA A 110 -6.17 4.85 1.27
N ILE A 111 -6.54 4.77 -0.01
CA ILE A 111 -6.76 5.96 -0.86
C ILE A 111 -7.87 6.83 -0.28
N ILE A 112 -9.04 6.25 0.03
CA ILE A 112 -10.20 6.98 0.54
C ILE A 112 -9.84 7.67 1.86
N VAL A 113 -9.24 6.95 2.81
CA VAL A 113 -8.90 7.51 4.12
C VAL A 113 -7.88 8.64 3.98
N THR A 114 -6.79 8.43 3.22
CA THR A 114 -5.75 9.46 3.07
C THR A 114 -6.28 10.69 2.33
N PHE A 115 -7.11 10.50 1.31
CA PHE A 115 -7.74 11.59 0.58
C PHE A 115 -8.72 12.37 1.45
N CYS A 116 -9.56 11.68 2.23
CA CYS A 116 -10.44 12.34 3.20
C CYS A 116 -9.64 13.15 4.23
N VAL A 117 -8.57 12.58 4.78
CA VAL A 117 -7.70 13.30 5.73
C VAL A 117 -7.06 14.52 5.07
N GLY A 118 -6.55 14.39 3.84
CA GLY A 118 -5.99 15.51 3.08
C GLY A 118 -6.98 16.66 2.89
N THR A 119 -8.22 16.34 2.53
CA THR A 119 -9.28 17.33 2.33
C THR A 119 -9.73 17.99 3.64
N PHE A 120 -10.04 17.17 4.68
CA PHE A 120 -10.64 17.70 5.91
C PHE A 120 -9.64 18.35 6.87
N PHE A 121 -8.38 17.95 6.87
CA PHE A 121 -7.37 18.46 7.82
C PHE A 121 -6.33 19.37 7.20
N ARG A 122 -6.20 19.39 5.88
CA ARG A 122 -5.16 20.16 5.18
C ARG A 122 -5.70 20.99 4.02
N ASP A 123 -7.02 21.06 3.85
CA ASP A 123 -7.68 21.84 2.81
C ASP A 123 -7.11 21.57 1.40
N VAL A 124 -6.77 20.30 1.14
CA VAL A 124 -6.30 19.90 -0.18
C VAL A 124 -7.49 19.88 -1.12
N GLU A 125 -7.57 20.87 -2.00
CA GLU A 125 -8.63 21.01 -2.99
C GLU A 125 -8.14 20.58 -4.37
N MET A 126 -8.91 19.69 -5.00
CA MET A 126 -8.71 19.30 -6.41
C MET A 126 -10.05 19.16 -7.12
N PRO A 127 -10.08 19.38 -8.46
CA PRO A 127 -11.23 19.01 -9.27
C PRO A 127 -11.54 17.52 -9.16
N PHE A 128 -12.82 17.16 -9.18
CA PHE A 128 -13.28 15.76 -9.04
C PHE A 128 -12.54 14.78 -9.98
N PHE A 129 -12.32 15.18 -11.23
CA PHE A 129 -11.59 14.35 -12.20
C PHE A 129 -10.12 14.10 -11.82
N ARG A 130 -9.47 15.03 -11.13
CA ARG A 130 -8.11 14.82 -10.61
C ARG A 130 -8.11 13.84 -9.43
N TRP A 131 -9.10 13.91 -8.54
CA TRP A 131 -9.27 12.92 -7.46
C TRP A 131 -9.41 11.51 -8.02
N LEU A 132 -10.32 11.34 -8.99
CA LEU A 132 -10.56 10.04 -9.62
C LEU A 132 -9.33 9.55 -10.40
N GLY A 133 -8.70 10.43 -11.17
CA GLY A 133 -7.49 10.12 -11.93
C GLY A 133 -6.31 9.72 -11.05
N SER A 134 -6.04 10.46 -9.97
CA SER A 134 -5.00 10.14 -9.00
C SER A 134 -5.25 8.80 -8.31
N GLY A 135 -6.49 8.55 -7.89
CA GLY A 135 -6.88 7.27 -7.29
C GLY A 135 -6.72 6.10 -8.25
N ALA A 136 -7.12 6.26 -9.50
CA ALA A 136 -6.96 5.24 -10.54
C ALA A 136 -5.48 4.95 -10.85
N LEU A 137 -4.65 5.99 -10.96
CA LEU A 137 -3.20 5.86 -11.16
C LEU A 137 -2.53 5.17 -9.98
N LEU A 138 -2.90 5.52 -8.74
CA LEU A 138 -2.40 4.85 -7.54
C LEU A 138 -2.77 3.36 -7.54
N LEU A 139 -4.02 3.01 -7.89
CA LEU A 139 -4.45 1.60 -7.99
C LEU A 139 -3.67 0.85 -9.08
N LEU A 140 -3.44 1.44 -10.24
CA LEU A 140 -2.63 0.84 -11.30
C LEU A 140 -1.19 0.64 -10.85
N SER A 141 -0.58 1.67 -10.27
CA SER A 141 0.79 1.60 -9.74
C SER A 141 0.95 0.55 -8.64
N SER A 142 -0.10 0.33 -7.83
CA SER A 142 -0.08 -0.64 -6.73
C SER A 142 0.00 -2.10 -7.20
N LEU A 143 -0.30 -2.40 -8.46
CA LEU A 143 -0.09 -3.74 -9.05
C LEU A 143 1.38 -4.16 -8.98
N VAL A 144 2.30 -3.21 -9.00
CA VAL A 144 3.74 -3.47 -8.81
C VAL A 144 4.00 -4.02 -7.40
N PHE A 145 3.36 -3.47 -6.37
CA PHE A 145 3.49 -3.97 -5.00
C PHE A 145 2.90 -5.37 -4.84
N LEU A 146 1.81 -5.68 -5.55
CA LEU A 146 1.25 -7.04 -5.59
C LEU A 146 2.21 -8.03 -6.27
N ALA A 147 2.87 -7.62 -7.35
CA ALA A 147 3.87 -8.45 -8.01
C ALA A 147 5.07 -8.75 -7.09
N PHE A 148 5.61 -7.74 -6.41
CA PHE A 148 6.64 -7.94 -5.39
C PHE A 148 6.14 -8.82 -4.24
N GLY A 149 4.92 -8.62 -3.77
CA GLY A 149 4.30 -9.45 -2.73
C GLY A 149 4.20 -10.92 -3.13
N LEU A 150 3.84 -11.22 -4.38
CA LEU A 150 3.83 -12.59 -4.92
C LEU A 150 5.22 -13.20 -4.94
N LEU A 151 6.24 -12.45 -5.33
CA LEU A 151 7.63 -12.92 -5.32
C LEU A 151 8.10 -13.20 -3.89
N ILE A 152 7.84 -12.30 -2.97
CA ILE A 152 8.18 -12.44 -1.54
C ILE A 152 7.47 -13.65 -0.93
N ALA A 153 6.21 -13.89 -1.30
CA ALA A 153 5.42 -15.04 -0.81
C ALA A 153 6.00 -16.41 -1.22
N GLN A 154 6.92 -16.48 -2.20
CA GLN A 154 7.60 -17.73 -2.56
C GLN A 154 8.63 -18.16 -1.50
N ILE A 155 9.05 -17.26 -0.62
CA ILE A 155 10.01 -17.54 0.44
C ILE A 155 9.31 -18.41 1.49
N LYS A 156 9.88 -19.62 1.74
CA LYS A 156 9.29 -20.59 2.66
C LYS A 156 9.40 -20.18 4.14
N SER A 157 10.51 -19.54 4.50
CA SER A 157 10.72 -19.08 5.88
C SER A 157 10.03 -17.76 6.13
N GLN A 158 9.11 -17.72 7.09
CA GLN A 158 8.39 -16.51 7.48
C GLN A 158 9.33 -15.39 7.95
N GLN A 159 10.40 -15.76 8.65
CA GLN A 159 11.40 -14.80 9.12
C GLN A 159 12.15 -14.13 7.96
N ILE A 160 12.61 -14.93 6.99
CA ILE A 160 13.30 -14.41 5.80
C ILE A 160 12.34 -13.58 4.94
N MET A 161 11.10 -14.04 4.78
CA MET A 161 10.05 -13.30 4.06
C MET A 161 9.83 -11.91 4.66
N SER A 162 9.68 -11.83 5.98
CA SER A 162 9.51 -10.56 6.70
C SER A 162 10.73 -9.66 6.56
N LEU A 163 11.93 -10.23 6.64
CA LEU A 163 13.18 -9.49 6.51
C LEU A 163 13.31 -8.87 5.10
N VAL A 164 13.06 -9.65 4.06
CA VAL A 164 13.08 -9.17 2.67
C VAL A 164 12.01 -8.11 2.45
N ALA A 165 10.79 -8.33 2.95
CA ALA A 165 9.71 -7.34 2.86
C ALA A 165 10.10 -6.01 3.53
N ASN A 166 10.70 -6.05 4.74
CA ASN A 166 11.18 -4.87 5.46
C ASN A 166 12.27 -4.13 4.69
N ILE A 167 13.25 -4.86 4.15
CA ILE A 167 14.34 -4.25 3.36
C ILE A 167 13.74 -3.49 2.15
N ILE A 168 12.89 -4.15 1.38
CA ILE A 168 12.25 -3.53 0.21
C ILE A 168 11.42 -2.32 0.63
N TYR A 169 10.61 -2.45 1.69
CA TYR A 169 9.75 -1.40 2.20
C TYR A 169 10.50 -0.15 2.67
N LEU A 170 11.70 -0.33 3.24
CA LEU A 170 12.53 0.79 3.69
C LEU A 170 13.38 1.37 2.55
N VAL A 171 13.93 0.51 1.69
CA VAL A 171 14.85 0.95 0.63
C VAL A 171 14.10 1.69 -0.48
N LEU A 172 12.92 1.20 -0.89
CA LEU A 172 12.16 1.82 -1.99
C LEU A 172 11.85 3.31 -1.76
N PRO A 173 11.32 3.76 -0.59
CA PRO A 173 11.04 5.18 -0.36
C PRO A 173 12.30 6.05 -0.27
N ILE A 174 13.42 5.47 0.17
CA ILE A 174 14.71 6.19 0.22
C ILE A 174 15.21 6.40 -1.21
N VAL A 175 15.30 5.32 -2.00
CA VAL A 175 15.83 5.37 -3.37
C VAL A 175 14.93 6.20 -4.30
N SER A 176 13.60 6.16 -4.12
CA SER A 176 12.66 6.98 -4.89
C SER A 176 12.65 8.46 -4.53
N GLY A 177 13.42 8.88 -3.51
CA GLY A 177 13.39 10.26 -3.03
C GLY A 177 12.12 10.67 -2.29
N SER A 178 11.25 9.71 -1.94
CA SER A 178 9.97 9.98 -1.28
C SER A 178 10.14 10.40 0.18
N TRP A 179 11.17 9.90 0.87
CA TRP A 179 11.50 10.27 2.25
C TRP A 179 12.63 11.29 2.33
N VAL A 180 13.62 11.16 1.45
CA VAL A 180 14.76 12.06 1.42
C VAL A 180 14.83 12.68 0.03
N PRO A 181 14.75 14.02 -0.10
CA PRO A 181 14.83 14.68 -1.40
C PRO A 181 16.10 14.24 -2.15
N ILE A 182 15.96 13.91 -3.42
CA ILE A 182 17.07 13.45 -4.28
C ILE A 182 18.25 14.44 -4.26
N SER A 183 17.96 15.74 -4.07
CA SER A 183 18.98 16.78 -3.95
C SER A 183 19.95 16.61 -2.77
N MET A 184 19.59 15.83 -1.75
CA MET A 184 20.44 15.54 -0.59
C MET A 184 21.39 14.34 -0.82
N PHE A 185 21.20 13.59 -1.91
CA PHE A 185 22.07 12.47 -2.24
C PHE A 185 23.36 12.91 -2.93
N PRO A 186 24.41 12.11 -2.86
CA PRO A 186 25.64 12.34 -3.65
C PRO A 186 25.33 12.40 -5.16
N LYS A 187 26.11 13.20 -5.90
CA LYS A 187 25.88 13.44 -7.35
C LYS A 187 25.75 12.17 -8.19
N TRP A 188 26.43 11.09 -7.84
CA TRP A 188 26.35 9.81 -8.55
C TRP A 188 24.99 9.09 -8.38
N VAL A 189 24.27 9.35 -7.28
CA VAL A 189 22.89 8.85 -7.09
C VAL A 189 21.89 9.71 -7.83
N GLN A 190 22.14 11.04 -7.92
CA GLN A 190 21.26 11.98 -8.63
C GLN A 190 21.25 11.76 -10.14
N SER A 191 22.23 11.03 -10.69
CA SER A 191 22.37 10.77 -12.13
C SER A 191 21.77 9.44 -12.60
N ILE A 192 21.17 8.66 -11.68
CA ILE A 192 20.44 7.44 -11.99
C ILE A 192 18.95 7.75 -12.18
#